data_97291ba17becd81c352dae6d1caa59b7
#
_entry.id   97291ba17becd81c352dae6d1caa59b7
#
_cell.length_a   1.000
_cell.length_b   1.000
_cell.length_c   1.000
_cell.angle_alpha   90.00
_cell.angle_beta   90.00
_cell.angle_gamma   90.00
#
_symmetry.space_group_name_H-M   'P 1'
#
loop_
_entity.id
_entity.type
_entity.pdbx_description
1 polymer ?
#
loop_
_entity_poly.entity_id
_entity_poly.type
_entity_poly.pdbx_seq_one_letter_code
_entity_poly.pdbx_strand_id
1 'polypeptide(L)'
;MRRERLLTRRRKEAAQKRIAVLFCSIIAVIMFCSIVFGTINTQAAPAETTYKYYTSIQIKSGDTLWGIADEYITAEYTDMNAYIEEVCSINHISEDEIHAGQYIVIPYYALEASNR
;
A
#
# COMPACT_ATOMS: atom_id res chain seq x y z
N MET A 1 -2.07 -58.74 34.89
CA MET A 1 -3.18 -57.82 34.59
C MET A 1 -3.08 -56.43 35.27
N ARG A 2 -2.67 -56.35 36.51
CA ARG A 2 -2.57 -55.04 37.20
C ARG A 2 -1.45 -54.14 36.62
N ARG A 3 -0.32 -54.72 36.25
CA ARG A 3 0.84 -53.96 35.67
C ARG A 3 0.54 -53.36 34.32
N GLU A 4 -0.16 -54.03 33.44
CA GLU A 4 -0.49 -53.51 32.11
C GLU A 4 -1.44 -52.32 32.16
N ARG A 5 -2.39 -52.31 33.07
CA ARG A 5 -3.31 -51.17 33.25
C ARG A 5 -2.60 -49.91 33.77
N LEU A 6 -1.55 -50.06 34.55
CA LEU A 6 -0.76 -48.94 35.04
C LEU A 6 0.14 -48.35 33.94
N LEU A 7 0.70 -49.20 33.08
CA LEU A 7 1.53 -48.77 31.98
C LEU A 7 0.71 -48.03 30.90
N THR A 8 -0.50 -48.50 30.62
CA THR A 8 -1.41 -47.82 29.68
C THR A 8 -1.92 -46.49 30.21
N ARG A 9 -2.17 -46.37 31.52
CA ARG A 9 -2.53 -45.08 32.13
C ARG A 9 -1.38 -44.06 32.03
N ARG A 10 -0.15 -44.45 32.37
CA ARG A 10 1.03 -43.59 32.27
C ARG A 10 1.32 -43.15 30.84
N ARG A 11 1.12 -44.00 29.85
CA ARG A 11 1.25 -43.65 28.41
C ARG A 11 0.18 -42.66 27.98
N LYS A 12 -1.06 -42.82 28.42
CA LYS A 12 -2.15 -41.88 28.11
C LYS A 12 -1.93 -40.51 28.75
N GLU A 13 -1.46 -40.49 30.01
CA GLU A 13 -1.15 -39.23 30.70
C GLU A 13 0.03 -38.49 30.04
N ALA A 14 1.07 -39.19 29.60
CA ALA A 14 2.19 -38.61 28.90
C ALA A 14 1.76 -38.09 27.52
N ALA A 15 0.90 -38.81 26.80
CA ALA A 15 0.37 -38.34 25.51
C ALA A 15 -0.53 -37.12 25.68
N GLN A 16 -1.39 -37.08 26.69
CA GLN A 16 -2.21 -35.90 26.99
C GLN A 16 -1.38 -34.68 27.33
N LYS A 17 -0.31 -34.83 28.11
CA LYS A 17 0.60 -33.71 28.41
C LYS A 17 1.30 -33.17 27.17
N ARG A 18 1.73 -34.06 26.27
CA ARG A 18 2.35 -33.66 25.00
C ARG A 18 1.36 -32.91 24.10
N ILE A 19 0.14 -33.38 23.99
CA ILE A 19 -0.93 -32.73 23.23
C ILE A 19 -1.23 -31.34 23.84
N ALA A 20 -1.36 -31.24 25.15
CA ALA A 20 -1.59 -29.97 25.84
C ALA A 20 -0.46 -28.96 25.60
N VAL A 21 0.81 -29.40 25.64
CA VAL A 21 1.96 -28.55 25.34
C VAL A 21 1.96 -28.05 23.87
N LEU A 22 1.59 -28.94 22.93
CA LEU A 22 1.47 -28.55 21.51
C LEU A 22 0.35 -27.53 21.30
N PHE A 23 -0.80 -27.71 21.93
CA PHE A 23 -1.88 -26.72 21.87
C PHE A 23 -1.47 -25.37 22.45
N CYS A 24 -0.82 -25.36 23.60
CA CYS A 24 -0.32 -24.13 24.22
C CYS A 24 0.71 -23.43 23.34
N SER A 25 1.60 -24.17 22.67
CA SER A 25 2.59 -23.58 21.76
C SER A 25 1.94 -22.95 20.52
N ILE A 26 0.93 -23.59 19.95
CA ILE A 26 0.19 -23.05 18.79
C ILE A 26 -0.55 -21.77 19.19
N ILE A 27 -1.21 -21.75 20.34
CA ILE A 27 -1.90 -20.56 20.83
C ILE A 27 -0.90 -19.42 21.08
N ALA A 28 0.27 -19.72 21.67
CA ALA A 28 1.32 -18.72 21.89
C ALA A 28 1.83 -18.11 20.57
N VAL A 29 2.02 -18.93 19.53
CA VAL A 29 2.43 -18.45 18.20
C VAL A 29 1.36 -17.57 17.57
N ILE A 30 0.10 -17.96 17.64
CA ILE A 30 -1.03 -17.16 17.11
C ILE A 30 -1.12 -15.81 17.84
N MET A 31 -1.01 -15.81 19.17
CA MET A 31 -1.00 -14.58 19.98
C MET A 31 0.17 -13.67 19.60
N PHE A 32 1.36 -14.23 19.42
CA PHE A 32 2.54 -13.49 19.03
C PHE A 32 2.40 -12.89 17.61
N CYS A 33 1.91 -13.68 16.67
CA CYS A 33 1.61 -13.18 15.31
C CYS A 33 0.58 -12.05 15.34
N SER A 34 -0.47 -12.16 16.14
CA SER A 34 -1.49 -11.11 16.27
C SER A 34 -0.91 -9.79 16.80
N ILE A 35 0.02 -9.86 17.74
CA ILE A 35 0.71 -8.66 18.27
C ILE A 35 1.59 -8.03 17.18
N VAL A 36 2.37 -8.84 16.47
CA VAL A 36 3.27 -8.34 15.42
C VAL A 36 2.49 -7.75 14.25
N PHE A 37 1.42 -8.41 13.79
CA PHE A 37 0.56 -7.87 12.71
C PHE A 37 -0.29 -6.68 13.18
N GLY A 38 -0.70 -6.64 14.44
CA GLY A 38 -1.47 -5.53 14.99
C GLY A 38 -0.68 -4.23 15.09
N THR A 39 0.63 -4.30 15.29
CA THR A 39 1.49 -3.12 15.39
C THR A 39 1.85 -2.49 14.04
N ILE A 40 1.67 -3.22 12.94
CA ILE A 40 1.97 -2.70 11.58
C ILE A 40 0.84 -1.79 11.06
N ASN A 41 -0.38 -1.90 11.61
CA ASN A 41 -1.55 -1.17 11.13
C ASN A 41 -1.94 0.06 11.94
N THR A 42 -1.13 0.50 12.90
CA THR A 42 -1.44 1.66 13.75
C THR A 42 -0.57 2.88 13.46
N GLN A 43 -0.36 3.19 12.18
CA GLN A 43 -0.03 4.54 11.78
C GLN A 43 -1.15 5.08 10.89
N ALA A 44 -2.30 5.32 11.47
CA ALA A 44 -3.14 6.39 11.01
C ALA A 44 -2.40 7.69 11.37
N ALA A 45 -1.42 8.08 10.54
CA ALA A 45 -1.04 9.48 10.47
C ALA A 45 -2.33 10.27 10.24
N PRO A 46 -2.52 11.44 10.86
CA PRO A 46 -3.64 12.30 10.52
C PRO A 46 -3.64 12.39 9.00
N ALA A 47 -4.76 12.05 8.37
CA ALA A 47 -4.89 12.12 6.93
C ALA A 47 -4.70 13.60 6.56
N GLU A 48 -3.48 13.96 6.18
CA GLU A 48 -3.22 15.27 5.61
C GLU A 48 -4.07 15.34 4.36
N THR A 49 -5.07 16.21 4.37
CA THR A 49 -6.00 16.33 3.26
C THR A 49 -5.25 16.96 2.10
N THR A 50 -4.98 16.16 1.08
CA THR A 50 -4.41 16.66 -0.18
C THR A 50 -5.54 17.17 -1.07
N TYR A 51 -5.28 18.26 -1.75
CA TYR A 51 -6.20 18.85 -2.72
C TYR A 51 -5.59 18.78 -4.11
N LYS A 52 -6.46 18.56 -5.10
CA LYS A 52 -6.05 18.54 -6.51
C LYS A 52 -5.91 19.98 -7.03
N TYR A 53 -4.76 20.29 -7.55
CA TYR A 53 -4.44 21.56 -8.20
C TYR A 53 -4.06 21.33 -9.66
N TYR A 54 -4.05 22.39 -10.43
CA TYR A 54 -3.67 22.38 -11.83
C TYR A 54 -2.60 23.45 -12.08
N THR A 55 -1.61 23.11 -12.87
CA THR A 55 -0.58 24.06 -13.30
C THR A 55 -0.30 23.92 -14.80
N SER A 56 0.19 24.98 -15.41
CA SER A 56 0.57 24.97 -16.81
C SER A 56 2.08 24.83 -16.94
N ILE A 57 2.51 23.87 -17.73
CA ILE A 57 3.93 23.66 -18.05
C ILE A 57 4.16 23.82 -19.54
N GLN A 58 5.37 24.25 -19.92
CA GLN A 58 5.80 24.30 -21.32
C GLN A 58 6.55 23.02 -21.68
N ILE A 59 6.15 22.37 -22.76
CA ILE A 59 6.81 21.19 -23.32
C ILE A 59 8.13 21.61 -23.94
N LYS A 60 9.20 20.94 -23.54
CA LYS A 60 10.56 21.14 -24.10
C LYS A 60 10.82 20.14 -25.22
N SER A 61 11.84 20.43 -26.00
CA SER A 61 12.29 19.53 -27.06
C SER A 61 12.75 18.18 -26.44
N GLY A 62 12.16 17.09 -26.89
CA GLY A 62 12.44 15.74 -26.41
C GLY A 62 11.55 15.28 -25.26
N ASP A 63 10.67 16.12 -24.74
CA ASP A 63 9.69 15.71 -23.71
C ASP A 63 8.66 14.73 -24.29
N THR A 64 8.26 13.81 -23.46
CA THR A 64 7.16 12.87 -23.72
C THR A 64 6.13 12.96 -22.60
N LEU A 65 4.87 12.61 -22.85
CA LEU A 65 3.87 12.56 -21.79
C LEU A 65 4.27 11.59 -20.68
N TRP A 66 4.95 10.51 -21.00
CA TRP A 66 5.50 9.57 -20.01
C TRP A 66 6.57 10.20 -19.12
N GLY A 67 7.48 10.98 -19.71
CA GLY A 67 8.51 11.69 -18.94
C GLY A 67 7.91 12.77 -18.04
N ILE A 68 6.93 13.52 -18.55
CA ILE A 68 6.19 14.51 -17.78
C ILE A 68 5.40 13.83 -16.65
N ALA A 69 4.72 12.73 -16.95
CA ALA A 69 3.97 11.98 -15.97
C ALA A 69 4.89 11.42 -14.86
N ASP A 70 6.06 10.90 -15.19
CA ASP A 70 7.04 10.40 -14.21
C ASP A 70 7.53 11.50 -13.26
N GLU A 71 7.63 12.74 -13.75
CA GLU A 71 8.06 13.90 -12.95
C GLU A 71 6.94 14.43 -12.02
N TYR A 72 5.69 14.41 -12.48
CA TYR A 72 4.58 15.11 -11.81
C TYR A 72 3.53 14.23 -11.18
N ILE A 73 3.53 12.90 -11.43
CA ILE A 73 2.56 11.98 -10.82
C ILE A 73 2.70 11.94 -9.30
N THR A 74 1.58 11.93 -8.62
CA THR A 74 1.53 11.82 -7.16
C THR A 74 0.90 10.51 -6.72
N ALA A 75 1.03 10.18 -5.44
CA ALA A 75 0.60 8.90 -4.86
C ALA A 75 -0.92 8.65 -4.93
N GLU A 76 -1.71 9.68 -5.22
CA GLU A 76 -3.17 9.61 -5.36
C GLU A 76 -3.62 8.95 -6.67
N TYR A 77 -2.72 8.87 -7.67
CA TYR A 77 -3.01 8.17 -8.92
C TYR A 77 -2.74 6.67 -8.82
N THR A 78 -3.60 5.88 -9.40
CA THR A 78 -3.50 4.41 -9.39
C THR A 78 -2.27 3.94 -10.17
N ASP A 79 -2.03 4.55 -11.32
CA ASP A 79 -0.91 4.24 -12.20
C ASP A 79 -0.61 5.39 -13.18
N MET A 80 0.46 5.25 -13.93
CA MET A 80 0.93 6.22 -14.91
C MET A 80 -0.06 6.46 -16.05
N ASN A 81 -0.75 5.40 -16.51
CA ASN A 81 -1.72 5.51 -17.60
C ASN A 81 -2.91 6.38 -17.19
N ALA A 82 -3.43 6.18 -15.97
CA ALA A 82 -4.50 6.99 -15.43
C ALA A 82 -4.13 8.49 -15.37
N TYR A 83 -2.89 8.81 -15.02
CA TYR A 83 -2.39 10.18 -15.02
C TYR A 83 -2.33 10.76 -16.44
N ILE A 84 -1.72 10.03 -17.38
CA ILE A 84 -1.59 10.46 -18.78
C ILE A 84 -2.96 10.67 -19.44
N GLU A 85 -3.90 9.74 -19.18
CA GLU A 85 -5.27 9.82 -19.68
C GLU A 85 -5.99 11.10 -19.18
N GLU A 86 -5.81 11.45 -17.92
CA GLU A 86 -6.33 12.68 -17.34
C GLU A 86 -5.68 13.92 -17.98
N VAL A 87 -4.35 13.95 -18.15
CA VAL A 87 -3.64 15.05 -18.82
C VAL A 87 -4.14 15.22 -20.25
N CYS A 88 -4.28 14.16 -21.01
CA CYS A 88 -4.85 14.18 -22.35
C CYS A 88 -6.27 14.74 -22.36
N SER A 89 -7.10 14.29 -21.45
CA SER A 89 -8.50 14.75 -21.31
C SER A 89 -8.61 16.24 -20.99
N ILE A 90 -7.82 16.74 -20.05
CA ILE A 90 -7.83 18.15 -19.65
C ILE A 90 -7.42 19.07 -20.81
N ASN A 91 -6.43 18.64 -21.60
CA ASN A 91 -5.86 19.44 -22.68
C ASN A 91 -6.53 19.18 -24.03
N HIS A 92 -7.47 18.24 -24.12
CA HIS A 92 -8.11 17.82 -25.37
C HIS A 92 -7.11 17.40 -26.45
N ILE A 93 -6.08 16.63 -26.05
CA ILE A 93 -5.02 16.11 -26.93
C ILE A 93 -4.94 14.60 -26.83
N SER A 94 -4.33 13.97 -27.82
CA SER A 94 -3.90 12.57 -27.80
C SER A 94 -2.43 12.48 -27.35
N GLU A 95 -2.00 11.30 -26.90
CA GLU A 95 -0.64 11.09 -26.38
C GLU A 95 0.47 11.50 -27.38
N ASP A 96 0.20 11.34 -28.68
CA ASP A 96 1.15 11.64 -29.74
C ASP A 96 1.10 13.09 -30.24
N GLU A 97 0.22 13.93 -29.67
CA GLU A 97 -0.04 15.31 -30.16
C GLU A 97 0.66 16.39 -29.34
N ILE A 98 1.72 16.07 -28.62
CA ILE A 98 2.51 17.06 -27.90
C ILE A 98 3.65 17.60 -28.76
N HIS A 99 3.90 18.91 -28.69
CA HIS A 99 4.96 19.58 -29.46
C HIS A 99 5.78 20.48 -28.54
N ALA A 100 7.09 20.55 -28.79
CA ALA A 100 7.97 21.47 -28.10
C ALA A 100 7.49 22.93 -28.23
N GLY A 101 7.48 23.65 -27.12
CA GLY A 101 6.98 25.02 -27.04
C GLY A 101 5.49 25.14 -26.71
N GLN A 102 4.71 24.06 -26.82
CA GLN A 102 3.31 24.03 -26.44
C GLN A 102 3.17 24.07 -24.90
N TYR A 103 2.10 24.72 -24.44
CA TYR A 103 1.72 24.67 -23.01
C TYR A 103 0.61 23.65 -22.81
N ILE A 104 0.76 22.84 -21.77
CA ILE A 104 -0.27 21.91 -21.31
C ILE A 104 -0.57 22.13 -19.84
N VAL A 105 -1.80 21.86 -19.44
CA VAL A 105 -2.23 21.87 -18.05
C VAL A 105 -2.06 20.48 -17.49
N ILE A 106 -1.42 20.36 -16.33
CA ILE A 106 -1.23 19.12 -15.62
C ILE A 106 -1.84 19.18 -14.22
N PRO A 107 -2.46 18.10 -13.74
CA PRO A 107 -2.95 18.00 -12.38
C PRO A 107 -1.82 17.56 -11.43
N TYR A 108 -1.87 18.03 -10.20
CA TYR A 108 -1.03 17.54 -9.11
C TYR A 108 -1.78 17.65 -7.79
N TYR A 109 -1.38 16.83 -6.82
CA TYR A 109 -1.93 16.91 -5.48
C TYR A 109 -0.93 17.56 -4.53
N ALA A 110 -1.40 18.45 -3.70
CA ALA A 110 -0.61 19.10 -2.67
C ALA A 110 -1.44 19.28 -1.40
N LEU A 111 -0.74 19.40 -0.29
CA LEU A 111 -1.37 19.82 0.96
C LEU A 111 -1.96 21.22 0.76
N GLU A 112 -3.02 21.54 1.50
CA GLU A 112 -3.60 22.88 1.47
C GLU A 112 -2.48 23.90 1.71
N ALA A 113 -2.25 24.75 0.73
CA ALA A 113 -1.34 25.86 0.88
C ALA A 113 -1.91 26.76 1.99
N SER A 114 -1.34 26.66 3.19
CA SER A 114 -1.65 27.56 4.29
C SER A 114 -1.46 28.99 3.78
N ASN A 115 -2.58 29.63 3.53
CA ASN A 115 -2.60 31.04 3.11
C ASN A 115 -2.12 31.88 4.31
N ARG A 116 -0.83 32.14 4.31
CA ARG A 116 -0.22 33.10 5.24
C ARG A 116 -0.14 34.47 4.60
#